data_868e2fd6becade7c3004942f1010df03
#
_entry.id   868e2fd6becade7c3004942f1010df03
#
_cell.length_a   1.000
_cell.length_b   1.000
_cell.length_c   1.000
_cell.angle_alpha   90.00
_cell.angle_beta   90.00
_cell.angle_gamma   90.00
#
_symmetry.space_group_name_H-M   'P 1'
#
loop_
_entity.id
_entity.type
_entity.pdbx_description
1 polymer ?
#
loop_
_entity_poly.entity_id
_entity_poly.type
_entity_poly.pdbx_seq_one_letter_code
_entity_poly.pdbx_strand_id
1 'polypeptide(L)'
;MKGRQVVLGQLFGQEAAALMEDGQLIDLLVATDAVSTLAPGAICRAEADRLMKGQGGIFLRLPDGQTGYLRDRKGVSEGKPLLVQVAGVAEDGKAVPLSTRLIFRGRHALVTPGKPGVNVSRQIRIEDRRDELEAIGQQVLGPREHGLILRSASEGADDQDIADEVTELLDLADGICAEIEGKPELLLDAPTPWEQAWMDWADPAPDAIEEGEDSFERCGVLEAVDDLLAARINLPGSGDAFIETTR
;
A
#
# COMPACT_ATOMS: atom_id res chain seq x y z
N MET A 1 -18.89 -21.11 -2.38
CA MET A 1 -18.03 -21.62 -1.30
C MET A 1 -18.35 -20.81 -0.06
N LYS A 2 -18.22 -21.38 1.13
CA LYS A 2 -18.43 -20.65 2.40
C LYS A 2 -17.08 -20.40 3.03
N GLY A 3 -16.93 -19.24 3.67
CA GLY A 3 -15.73 -18.86 4.38
C GLY A 3 -14.89 -17.84 3.63
N ARG A 4 -13.74 -17.48 4.23
CA ARG A 4 -12.80 -16.47 3.76
C ARG A 4 -11.66 -17.12 2.97
N GLN A 5 -11.45 -16.69 1.74
CA GLN A 5 -10.45 -17.28 0.85
C GLN A 5 -9.58 -16.19 0.24
N VAL A 6 -8.30 -16.45 0.13
CA VAL A 6 -7.36 -15.65 -0.67
C VAL A 6 -7.08 -16.43 -1.94
N VAL A 7 -7.32 -15.80 -3.08
CA VAL A 7 -7.09 -16.39 -4.40
C VAL A 7 -5.95 -15.64 -5.07
N LEU A 8 -4.86 -16.35 -5.36
CA LEU A 8 -3.67 -15.83 -6.03
C LEU A 8 -3.69 -16.32 -7.49
N GLY A 9 -3.50 -15.40 -8.43
CA GLY A 9 -3.58 -15.75 -9.84
C GLY A 9 -3.19 -14.59 -10.75
N GLN A 10 -3.80 -14.56 -11.93
CA GLN A 10 -3.59 -13.53 -12.93
C GLN A 10 -4.92 -12.95 -13.40
N LEU A 11 -4.95 -11.63 -13.57
CA LEU A 11 -6.04 -10.91 -14.19
C LEU A 11 -5.52 -10.13 -15.40
N PHE A 12 -6.04 -10.43 -16.61
CA PHE A 12 -5.58 -9.81 -17.86
C PHE A 12 -4.06 -9.93 -18.10
N GLY A 13 -3.46 -11.05 -17.65
CA GLY A 13 -2.01 -11.29 -17.77
C GLY A 13 -1.14 -10.57 -16.75
N GLN A 14 -1.75 -9.90 -15.77
CA GLN A 14 -1.06 -9.27 -14.66
C GLN A 14 -1.22 -10.10 -13.39
N GLU A 15 -0.19 -10.11 -12.52
CA GLU A 15 -0.29 -10.71 -11.19
C GLU A 15 -1.44 -10.07 -10.41
N ALA A 16 -2.25 -10.89 -9.77
CA ALA A 16 -3.38 -10.41 -9.02
C ALA A 16 -3.67 -11.31 -7.80
N ALA A 17 -4.30 -10.71 -6.79
CA ALA A 17 -4.82 -11.40 -5.62
C ALA A 17 -6.25 -10.93 -5.35
N ALA A 18 -7.13 -11.86 -5.01
CA ALA A 18 -8.52 -11.58 -4.67
C ALA A 18 -8.87 -12.11 -3.28
N LEU A 19 -9.58 -11.30 -2.50
CA LEU A 19 -10.17 -11.70 -1.23
C LEU A 19 -11.64 -12.04 -1.48
N MET A 20 -12.00 -13.30 -1.22
CA MET A 20 -13.38 -13.79 -1.34
C MET A 20 -13.93 -14.11 0.05
N GLU A 21 -15.16 -13.69 0.35
CA GLU A 21 -15.89 -14.07 1.56
C GLU A 21 -17.28 -14.59 1.17
N ASP A 22 -17.58 -15.82 1.57
CA ASP A 22 -18.84 -16.51 1.26
C ASP A 22 -19.21 -16.51 -0.23
N GLY A 23 -18.20 -16.54 -1.10
CA GLY A 23 -18.34 -16.51 -2.56
C GLY A 23 -18.54 -15.10 -3.15
N GLN A 24 -18.37 -14.05 -2.37
CA GLN A 24 -18.40 -12.67 -2.85
C GLN A 24 -16.98 -12.09 -2.90
N LEU A 25 -16.67 -11.35 -3.95
CA LEU A 25 -15.43 -10.60 -4.07
C LEU A 25 -15.47 -9.38 -3.13
N ILE A 26 -14.57 -9.36 -2.14
CA ILE A 26 -14.49 -8.29 -1.13
C ILE A 26 -13.42 -7.27 -1.49
N ASP A 27 -12.26 -7.76 -1.99
CA ASP A 27 -11.15 -6.90 -2.36
C ASP A 27 -10.34 -7.53 -3.50
N LEU A 28 -9.67 -6.71 -4.30
CA LEU A 28 -8.90 -7.14 -5.47
C LEU A 28 -7.64 -6.28 -5.61
N LEU A 29 -6.50 -6.94 -5.63
CA LEU A 29 -5.19 -6.35 -5.91
C LEU A 29 -4.72 -6.80 -7.29
N VAL A 30 -4.27 -5.86 -8.11
CA VAL A 30 -3.76 -6.15 -9.45
C VAL A 30 -2.45 -5.39 -9.66
N ALA A 31 -1.44 -6.06 -10.19
CA ALA A 31 -0.19 -5.41 -10.57
C ALA A 31 -0.45 -4.31 -11.61
N THR A 32 0.25 -3.20 -11.46
CA THR A 32 0.03 -2.00 -12.29
C THR A 32 1.08 -1.84 -13.39
N ASP A 33 1.93 -2.85 -13.61
CA ASP A 33 3.07 -2.79 -14.55
C ASP A 33 2.66 -2.50 -15.99
N ALA A 34 1.45 -2.91 -16.37
CA ALA A 34 0.89 -2.63 -17.69
C ALA A 34 0.54 -1.14 -17.93
N VAL A 35 0.33 -0.38 -16.85
CA VAL A 35 -0.16 1.02 -16.91
C VAL A 35 0.79 2.01 -16.24
N SER A 36 1.70 1.55 -15.40
CA SER A 36 2.65 2.41 -14.68
C SER A 36 3.95 1.66 -14.41
N THR A 37 5.07 2.29 -14.70
CA THR A 37 6.40 1.77 -14.33
C THR A 37 6.75 2.00 -12.85
N LEU A 38 6.01 2.88 -12.17
CA LEU A 38 6.11 3.11 -10.74
C LEU A 38 4.78 2.76 -10.09
N ALA A 39 4.75 1.62 -9.41
CA ALA A 39 3.55 1.14 -8.74
C ALA A 39 3.25 1.92 -7.45
N PRO A 40 1.98 2.01 -7.02
CA PRO A 40 1.60 2.61 -5.75
C PRO A 40 2.31 1.94 -4.57
N GLY A 41 2.96 2.73 -3.73
CA GLY A 41 3.78 2.23 -2.62
C GLY A 41 5.28 2.33 -2.86
N ALA A 42 5.74 2.37 -4.12
CA ALA A 42 7.16 2.56 -4.46
C ALA A 42 7.72 3.86 -3.86
N ILE A 43 8.95 3.82 -3.38
CA ILE A 43 9.65 4.98 -2.83
C ILE A 43 10.77 5.39 -3.77
N CYS A 44 10.76 6.66 -4.16
CA CYS A 44 11.72 7.23 -5.07
C CYS A 44 12.42 8.43 -4.44
N ARG A 45 13.68 8.62 -4.83
CA ARG A 45 14.31 9.93 -4.81
C ARG A 45 13.82 10.70 -6.03
N ALA A 46 13.27 11.88 -5.80
CA ALA A 46 12.79 12.77 -6.84
C ALA A 46 13.50 14.13 -6.74
N GLU A 47 13.43 14.92 -7.79
CA GLU A 47 13.95 16.29 -7.78
C GLU A 47 12.81 17.28 -8.03
N ALA A 48 12.70 18.30 -7.17
CA ALA A 48 11.69 19.33 -7.31
C ALA A 48 11.91 20.15 -8.57
N ASP A 49 10.92 20.19 -9.45
CA ASP A 49 10.93 21.01 -10.66
C ASP A 49 10.54 22.46 -10.32
N ARG A 50 10.52 23.30 -11.32
CA ARG A 50 10.24 24.73 -11.17
C ARG A 50 8.85 24.97 -10.58
N LEU A 51 8.79 25.77 -9.52
CA LEU A 51 7.54 26.23 -8.92
C LEU A 51 6.73 27.08 -9.90
N MET A 52 5.54 26.61 -10.26
CA MET A 52 4.62 27.38 -11.09
C MET A 52 3.72 28.26 -10.22
N LYS A 53 3.70 29.57 -10.49
CA LYS A 53 2.83 30.52 -9.78
C LYS A 53 1.35 30.18 -10.03
N GLY A 54 0.57 30.07 -8.95
CA GLY A 54 -0.88 29.83 -9.04
C GLY A 54 -1.33 28.37 -9.00
N GLN A 55 -0.42 27.39 -8.98
CA GLN A 55 -0.74 25.98 -8.78
C GLN A 55 -0.60 25.58 -7.31
N GLY A 56 -1.55 24.79 -6.81
CA GLY A 56 -1.61 24.38 -5.41
C GLY A 56 -0.57 23.34 -4.99
N GLY A 57 0.21 22.76 -5.93
CA GLY A 57 1.23 21.74 -5.70
C GLY A 57 2.52 22.02 -6.47
N ILE A 58 3.36 21.02 -6.58
CA ILE A 58 4.62 21.06 -7.31
C ILE A 58 4.81 19.80 -8.15
N PHE A 59 5.39 19.96 -9.34
CA PHE A 59 5.82 18.83 -10.16
C PHE A 59 7.24 18.42 -9.75
N LEU A 60 7.46 17.11 -9.79
CA LEU A 60 8.74 16.50 -9.46
C LEU A 60 9.22 15.66 -10.64
N ARG A 61 10.52 15.66 -10.85
CA ARG A 61 11.17 14.77 -11.78
C ARG A 61 11.45 13.45 -11.07
N LEU A 62 10.87 12.38 -11.61
CA LEU A 62 11.01 11.01 -11.14
C LEU A 62 12.08 10.26 -11.94
N PRO A 63 12.45 9.04 -11.53
CA PRO A 63 13.27 8.15 -12.35
C PRO A 63 12.72 8.03 -13.78
N ASP A 64 13.60 7.73 -14.73
CA ASP A 64 13.27 7.53 -16.15
C ASP A 64 12.56 8.72 -16.83
N GLY A 65 12.71 9.92 -16.26
CA GLY A 65 12.15 11.16 -16.82
C GLY A 65 10.64 11.31 -16.64
N GLN A 66 10.02 10.46 -15.85
CA GLN A 66 8.59 10.62 -15.51
C GLN A 66 8.35 11.87 -14.67
N THR A 67 7.13 12.37 -14.75
CA THR A 67 6.69 13.53 -13.97
C THR A 67 5.76 13.09 -12.84
N GLY A 68 6.11 13.47 -11.62
CA GLY A 68 5.27 13.29 -10.46
C GLY A 68 4.59 14.59 -10.03
N TYR A 69 3.47 14.49 -9.32
CA TYR A 69 2.76 15.61 -8.73
C TYR A 69 2.61 15.46 -7.23
N LEU A 70 3.15 16.44 -6.50
CA LEU A 70 3.03 16.53 -5.06
C LEU A 70 2.08 17.67 -4.69
N ARG A 71 0.99 17.33 -4.01
CA ARG A 71 -0.05 18.31 -3.62
C ARG A 71 0.44 19.24 -2.50
N ASP A 72 1.08 18.67 -1.48
CA ASP A 72 1.62 19.46 -0.35
C ASP A 72 3.10 19.77 -0.61
N ARG A 73 3.39 21.03 -0.90
CA ARG A 73 4.73 21.54 -1.19
C ARG A 73 5.47 22.09 0.04
N LYS A 74 4.94 21.89 1.24
CA LYS A 74 5.54 22.46 2.46
C LYS A 74 6.96 21.92 2.66
N GLY A 75 7.94 22.83 2.73
CA GLY A 75 9.35 22.47 2.92
C GLY A 75 10.08 22.02 1.65
N VAL A 76 9.41 22.01 0.48
CA VAL A 76 10.03 21.64 -0.80
C VAL A 76 10.66 22.86 -1.45
N SER A 77 11.92 22.72 -1.90
CA SER A 77 12.68 23.76 -2.60
C SER A 77 13.02 23.31 -4.01
N GLU A 78 12.91 24.23 -4.98
CA GLU A 78 13.24 23.99 -6.39
C GLU A 78 14.68 23.47 -6.57
N GLY A 79 14.85 22.45 -7.40
CA GLY A 79 16.16 21.83 -7.69
C GLY A 79 16.73 20.98 -6.55
N LYS A 80 16.00 20.77 -5.47
CA LYS A 80 16.46 19.94 -4.36
C LYS A 80 15.90 18.53 -4.45
N PRO A 81 16.73 17.52 -4.13
CA PRO A 81 16.26 16.16 -4.01
C PRO A 81 15.34 16.01 -2.80
N LEU A 82 14.39 15.08 -2.91
CA LEU A 82 13.51 14.70 -1.81
C LEU A 82 13.05 13.26 -2.01
N LEU A 83 12.71 12.60 -0.91
CA LEU A 83 12.10 11.28 -0.92
C LEU A 83 10.59 11.41 -1.03
N VAL A 84 10.02 10.61 -1.93
CA VAL A 84 8.58 10.55 -2.16
C VAL A 84 8.11 9.11 -2.32
N GLN A 85 6.88 8.87 -1.93
CA GLN A 85 6.20 7.61 -2.16
C GLN A 85 5.08 7.80 -3.17
N VAL A 86 4.97 6.86 -4.11
CA VAL A 86 3.88 6.82 -5.09
C VAL A 86 2.57 6.55 -4.36
N ALA A 87 1.61 7.47 -4.50
CA ALA A 87 0.35 7.43 -3.77
C ALA A 87 -0.79 6.76 -4.54
N GLY A 88 -0.62 6.52 -5.83
CA GLY A 88 -1.63 5.90 -6.68
C GLY A 88 -1.18 5.81 -8.12
N VAL A 89 -1.98 5.17 -8.95
CA VAL A 89 -1.75 5.07 -10.41
C VAL A 89 -2.06 6.41 -11.06
N ALA A 90 -1.21 6.84 -12.00
CA ALA A 90 -1.47 8.01 -12.79
C ALA A 90 -2.59 7.74 -13.80
N GLU A 91 -3.56 8.64 -13.92
CA GLU A 91 -4.49 8.64 -15.03
C GLU A 91 -3.76 9.05 -16.33
N ASP A 92 -4.28 8.60 -17.48
CA ASP A 92 -3.68 8.91 -18.78
C ASP A 92 -3.42 10.42 -18.96
N GLY A 93 -2.17 10.73 -19.29
CA GLY A 93 -1.72 12.11 -19.49
C GLY A 93 -1.57 12.95 -18.23
N LYS A 94 -1.75 12.36 -17.03
CA LYS A 94 -1.51 13.03 -15.75
C LYS A 94 -0.19 12.61 -15.13
N ALA A 95 0.33 13.45 -14.25
CA ALA A 95 1.51 13.16 -13.47
C ALA A 95 1.22 12.13 -12.37
N VAL A 96 2.23 11.32 -12.02
CA VAL A 96 2.15 10.31 -10.96
C VAL A 96 1.85 11.00 -9.62
N PRO A 97 0.79 10.62 -8.90
CA PRO A 97 0.47 11.22 -7.61
C PRO A 97 1.48 10.78 -6.55
N LEU A 98 2.01 11.74 -5.80
CA LEU A 98 3.08 11.53 -4.83
C LEU A 98 2.72 12.03 -3.43
N SER A 99 3.39 11.44 -2.45
CA SER A 99 3.35 11.83 -1.03
C SER A 99 4.78 11.95 -0.49
N THR A 100 5.03 12.94 0.37
CA THR A 100 6.24 13.00 1.19
C THR A 100 6.11 12.21 2.50
N ARG A 101 4.92 11.68 2.77
CA ARG A 101 4.69 10.80 3.92
C ARG A 101 5.07 9.39 3.51
N LEU A 102 6.26 8.97 3.88
CA LEU A 102 6.71 7.61 3.66
C LEU A 102 6.07 6.68 4.67
N ILE A 103 5.63 5.51 4.21
CA ILE A 103 5.07 4.43 5.03
C ILE A 103 5.76 3.14 4.60
N PHE A 104 6.49 2.54 5.51
CA PHE A 104 7.04 1.20 5.36
C PHE A 104 6.07 0.22 5.98
N ARG A 105 5.60 -0.73 5.19
CA ARG A 105 4.51 -1.62 5.58
C ARG A 105 5.01 -3.03 5.78
N GLY A 106 4.65 -3.61 6.92
CA GLY A 106 4.73 -5.03 7.20
C GLY A 106 3.37 -5.61 7.56
N ARG A 107 3.35 -6.87 7.91
CA ARG A 107 2.15 -7.56 8.36
C ARG A 107 1.72 -7.07 9.74
N HIS A 108 2.66 -6.98 10.68
CA HIS A 108 2.40 -6.64 12.07
C HIS A 108 2.58 -5.15 12.36
N ALA A 109 3.32 -4.42 11.53
CA ALA A 109 3.68 -3.04 11.81
C ALA A 109 3.69 -2.11 10.59
N LEU A 110 3.58 -0.81 10.86
CA LEU A 110 3.85 0.27 9.92
C LEU A 110 4.89 1.18 10.55
N VAL A 111 5.93 1.53 9.78
CA VAL A 111 6.93 2.55 10.19
C VAL A 111 6.71 3.83 9.37
N THR A 112 6.66 4.96 10.06
CA THR A 112 6.44 6.29 9.46
C THR A 112 7.56 7.25 9.88
N PRO A 113 8.56 7.50 9.02
CA PRO A 113 9.66 8.40 9.34
C PRO A 113 9.21 9.81 9.69
N GLY A 114 9.91 10.42 10.64
CA GLY A 114 9.68 11.80 11.06
C GLY A 114 8.38 12.07 11.83
N LYS A 115 7.76 11.02 12.38
CA LYS A 115 6.58 11.12 13.24
C LYS A 115 6.73 10.25 14.49
N PRO A 116 7.62 10.62 15.42
CA PRO A 116 8.00 9.78 16.55
C PRO A 116 6.81 9.38 17.41
N GLY A 117 6.87 8.18 17.93
CA GLY A 117 5.90 7.60 18.87
C GLY A 117 5.41 6.21 18.45
N VAL A 118 5.01 5.44 19.43
CA VAL A 118 4.43 4.10 19.26
C VAL A 118 2.92 4.20 19.42
N ASN A 119 2.21 3.56 18.53
CA ASN A 119 0.75 3.43 18.57
C ASN A 119 0.35 1.96 18.34
N VAL A 120 -0.71 1.53 18.99
CA VAL A 120 -1.30 0.20 18.80
C VAL A 120 -2.67 0.35 18.15
N SER A 121 -2.97 -0.51 17.19
CA SER A 121 -4.25 -0.53 16.47
C SER A 121 -5.43 -0.50 17.46
N ARG A 122 -6.44 0.34 17.16
CA ARG A 122 -7.67 0.42 17.96
C ARG A 122 -8.55 -0.82 17.85
N GLN A 123 -8.29 -1.71 16.92
CA GLN A 123 -8.99 -2.98 16.76
C GLN A 123 -8.58 -3.98 17.84
N ILE A 124 -7.34 -3.90 18.36
CA ILE A 124 -6.87 -4.67 19.50
C ILE A 124 -7.52 -4.09 20.76
N ARG A 125 -8.43 -4.83 21.37
CA ARG A 125 -9.25 -4.34 22.50
C ARG A 125 -8.79 -4.85 23.86
N ILE A 126 -7.95 -5.90 23.89
CA ILE A 126 -7.41 -6.48 25.11
C ILE A 126 -6.33 -5.54 25.65
N GLU A 127 -6.59 -4.92 26.80
CA GLU A 127 -5.74 -3.85 27.37
C GLU A 127 -4.35 -4.38 27.70
N ASP A 128 -4.25 -5.53 28.37
CA ASP A 128 -2.97 -6.17 28.68
C ASP A 128 -2.14 -6.41 27.40
N ARG A 129 -2.76 -6.89 26.33
CA ARG A 129 -2.07 -7.11 25.03
C ARG A 129 -1.61 -5.81 24.39
N ARG A 130 -2.38 -4.75 24.52
CA ARG A 130 -1.99 -3.43 24.04
C ARG A 130 -0.75 -2.91 24.76
N ASP A 131 -0.71 -3.05 26.09
CA ASP A 131 0.42 -2.62 26.91
C ASP A 131 1.69 -3.41 26.58
N GLU A 132 1.58 -4.73 26.40
CA GLU A 132 2.68 -5.59 25.94
C GLU A 132 3.21 -5.14 24.58
N LEU A 133 2.33 -4.95 23.60
CA LEU A 133 2.71 -4.52 22.26
C LEU A 133 3.35 -3.12 22.26
N GLU A 134 2.82 -2.19 23.06
CA GLU A 134 3.41 -0.87 23.20
C GLU A 134 4.82 -0.96 23.81
N ALA A 135 5.04 -1.81 24.80
CA ALA A 135 6.35 -2.04 25.41
C ALA A 135 7.34 -2.64 24.40
N ILE A 136 6.94 -3.65 23.61
CA ILE A 136 7.75 -4.22 22.52
C ILE A 136 8.11 -3.11 21.53
N GLY A 137 7.12 -2.36 21.06
CA GLY A 137 7.33 -1.29 20.10
C GLY A 137 8.29 -0.22 20.60
N GLN A 138 8.17 0.19 21.86
CA GLN A 138 9.07 1.18 22.47
C GLN A 138 10.50 0.65 22.60
N GLN A 139 10.65 -0.61 23.00
CA GLN A 139 11.96 -1.25 23.13
C GLN A 139 12.67 -1.33 21.78
N VAL A 140 11.98 -1.79 20.73
CA VAL A 140 12.58 -1.97 19.39
C VAL A 140 12.82 -0.63 18.71
N LEU A 141 11.89 0.32 18.83
CA LEU A 141 12.05 1.66 18.25
C LEU A 141 13.29 2.37 18.81
N GLY A 142 13.53 2.24 20.12
CA GLY A 142 14.68 2.85 20.78
C GLY A 142 14.72 4.38 20.58
N PRO A 143 15.90 4.96 20.31
CA PRO A 143 16.05 6.42 20.13
C PRO A 143 15.71 6.93 18.73
N ARG A 144 15.19 6.09 17.84
CA ARG A 144 14.87 6.48 16.45
C ARG A 144 13.69 7.48 16.41
N GLU A 145 13.79 8.48 15.56
CA GLU A 145 12.74 9.50 15.38
C GLU A 145 11.68 9.06 14.35
N HIS A 146 11.33 7.77 14.37
CA HIS A 146 10.25 7.21 13.54
C HIS A 146 8.96 7.01 14.33
N GLY A 147 7.83 7.02 13.64
CA GLY A 147 6.58 6.54 14.18
C GLY A 147 6.45 5.05 13.93
N LEU A 148 5.89 4.33 14.89
CA LEU A 148 5.58 2.92 14.80
C LEU A 148 4.09 2.72 15.11
N ILE A 149 3.40 1.98 14.25
CA ILE A 149 2.01 1.59 14.45
C ILE A 149 1.94 0.07 14.40
N LEU A 150 1.64 -0.56 15.53
CA LEU A 150 1.38 -1.99 15.58
C LEU A 150 -0.04 -2.28 15.10
N ARG A 151 -0.16 -3.14 14.10
CA ARG A 151 -1.41 -3.45 13.39
C ARG A 151 -2.24 -4.48 14.15
N SER A 152 -3.49 -4.69 13.73
CA SER A 152 -4.36 -5.72 14.32
C SER A 152 -3.79 -7.13 14.23
N ALA A 153 -3.04 -7.44 13.18
CA ALA A 153 -2.36 -8.72 13.01
C ALA A 153 -1.36 -9.05 14.13
N SER A 154 -0.92 -8.05 14.92
CA SER A 154 -0.05 -8.27 16.08
C SER A 154 -0.77 -8.86 17.29
N GLU A 155 -2.12 -8.88 17.32
CA GLU A 155 -2.86 -9.32 18.50
C GLU A 155 -2.54 -10.76 18.88
N GLY A 156 -2.51 -11.66 17.89
CA GLY A 156 -2.26 -13.08 18.08
C GLY A 156 -0.87 -13.56 17.65
N ALA A 157 0.02 -12.63 17.23
CA ALA A 157 1.34 -12.98 16.76
C ALA A 157 2.33 -13.20 17.92
N ASP A 158 3.40 -13.94 17.64
CA ASP A 158 4.51 -14.10 18.55
C ASP A 158 5.28 -12.79 18.73
N ASP A 159 5.67 -12.49 19.96
CA ASP A 159 6.35 -11.24 20.29
C ASP A 159 7.70 -11.09 19.58
N GLN A 160 8.40 -12.21 19.38
CA GLN A 160 9.68 -12.21 18.68
C GLN A 160 9.50 -11.94 17.19
N ASP A 161 8.48 -12.53 16.57
CA ASP A 161 8.16 -12.28 15.15
C ASP A 161 7.80 -10.81 14.92
N ILE A 162 7.05 -10.20 15.84
CA ILE A 162 6.73 -8.76 15.81
C ILE A 162 8.00 -7.92 15.94
N ALA A 163 8.86 -8.24 16.91
CA ALA A 163 10.09 -7.50 17.16
C ALA A 163 11.06 -7.58 15.97
N ASP A 164 11.18 -8.75 15.36
CA ASP A 164 12.05 -8.98 14.20
C ASP A 164 11.54 -8.18 12.99
N GLU A 165 10.24 -8.27 12.66
CA GLU A 165 9.66 -7.50 11.56
C GLU A 165 9.79 -5.99 11.78
N VAL A 166 9.53 -5.50 13.01
CA VAL A 166 9.69 -4.07 13.33
C VAL A 166 11.13 -3.63 13.16
N THR A 167 12.10 -4.47 13.56
CA THR A 167 13.54 -4.17 13.40
C THR A 167 13.90 -4.04 11.93
N GLU A 168 13.49 -4.99 11.10
CA GLU A 168 13.72 -4.98 9.64
C GLU A 168 13.11 -3.74 8.98
N LEU A 169 11.88 -3.38 9.34
CA LEU A 169 11.22 -2.18 8.81
C LEU A 169 11.91 -0.88 9.23
N LEU A 170 12.39 -0.81 10.46
CA LEU A 170 13.13 0.35 10.96
C LEU A 170 14.47 0.51 10.27
N ASP A 171 15.22 -0.58 10.10
CA ASP A 171 16.52 -0.58 9.41
C ASP A 171 16.36 -0.22 7.92
N LEU A 172 15.30 -0.72 7.27
CA LEU A 172 14.94 -0.33 5.91
C LEU A 172 14.58 1.16 5.82
N ALA A 173 13.79 1.67 6.77
CA ALA A 173 13.41 3.07 6.82
C ALA A 173 14.63 3.98 7.04
N ASP A 174 15.52 3.62 7.95
CA ASP A 174 16.78 4.35 8.20
C ASP A 174 17.65 4.37 6.92
N GLY A 175 17.82 3.22 6.26
CA GLY A 175 18.59 3.10 5.02
C GLY A 175 18.02 3.98 3.90
N ILE A 176 16.72 3.90 3.64
CA ILE A 176 16.07 4.70 2.60
C ILE A 176 16.10 6.20 2.94
N CYS A 177 15.88 6.57 4.20
CA CYS A 177 15.93 7.98 4.62
C CYS A 177 17.34 8.59 4.50
N ALA A 178 18.40 7.77 4.57
CA ALA A 178 19.77 8.22 4.36
C ALA A 178 20.08 8.51 2.88
N GLU A 179 19.32 7.96 1.93
CA GLU A 179 19.50 8.08 0.48
C GLU A 179 18.86 9.34 -0.13
N ILE A 180 18.77 10.44 0.63
CA ILE A 180 18.10 11.67 0.16
C ILE A 180 18.89 12.40 -0.94
N GLU A 181 20.21 12.30 -0.93
CA GLU A 181 21.08 13.00 -1.88
C GLU A 181 21.33 12.18 -3.14
N GLY A 182 21.27 12.81 -4.31
CA GLY A 182 21.56 12.16 -5.58
C GLY A 182 20.57 12.53 -6.68
N LYS A 183 20.65 11.80 -7.80
CA LYS A 183 19.74 11.93 -8.93
C LYS A 183 18.42 11.20 -8.64
N PRO A 184 17.34 11.52 -9.40
CA PRO A 184 16.13 10.73 -9.34
C PRO A 184 16.39 9.23 -9.54
N GLU A 185 15.91 8.40 -8.61
CA GLU A 185 16.16 6.96 -8.56
C GLU A 185 15.03 6.24 -7.82
N LEU A 186 14.68 5.02 -8.27
CA LEU A 186 13.80 4.13 -7.53
C LEU A 186 14.63 3.48 -6.40
N LEU A 187 14.23 3.72 -5.15
CA LEU A 187 14.95 3.26 -3.96
C LEU A 187 14.32 2.01 -3.34
N LEU A 188 13.00 1.90 -3.45
CA LEU A 188 12.25 0.76 -2.97
C LEU A 188 11.08 0.49 -3.92
N ASP A 189 10.98 -0.73 -4.41
CA ASP A 189 9.83 -1.19 -5.19
C ASP A 189 8.57 -1.24 -4.33
N ALA A 190 7.42 -1.10 -4.97
CA ALA A 190 6.15 -1.39 -4.33
C ALA A 190 6.00 -2.90 -4.08
N PRO A 191 5.27 -3.31 -3.03
CA PRO A 191 4.94 -4.71 -2.85
C PRO A 191 4.07 -5.21 -4.02
N THR A 192 4.31 -6.46 -4.42
CA THR A 192 3.46 -7.15 -5.39
C THR A 192 2.06 -7.38 -4.82
N PRO A 193 1.03 -7.65 -5.65
CA PRO A 193 -0.30 -8.02 -5.18
C PRO A 193 -0.30 -9.18 -4.18
N TRP A 194 0.56 -10.16 -4.37
CA TRP A 194 0.64 -11.32 -3.48
C TRP A 194 1.27 -10.97 -2.13
N GLU A 195 2.36 -10.19 -2.15
CA GLU A 195 2.97 -9.67 -0.92
C GLU A 195 2.01 -8.78 -0.15
N GLN A 196 1.27 -7.91 -0.87
CA GLN A 196 0.27 -7.05 -0.25
C GLN A 196 -0.89 -7.86 0.33
N ALA A 197 -1.38 -8.86 -0.38
CA ALA A 197 -2.42 -9.78 0.12
C ALA A 197 -1.97 -10.48 1.40
N TRP A 198 -0.70 -10.95 1.45
CA TRP A 198 -0.14 -11.55 2.65
C TRP A 198 -0.05 -10.58 3.83
N MET A 199 0.34 -9.35 3.58
CA MET A 199 0.39 -8.32 4.63
C MET A 199 -1.00 -7.90 5.13
N ASP A 200 -2.00 -7.85 4.26
CA ASP A 200 -3.28 -7.23 4.58
C ASP A 200 -4.41 -8.23 4.86
N TRP A 201 -4.34 -9.45 4.31
CA TRP A 201 -5.43 -10.44 4.38
C TRP A 201 -5.08 -11.72 5.14
N ALA A 202 -3.87 -11.87 5.63
CA ALA A 202 -3.48 -13.05 6.40
C ALA A 202 -4.07 -13.08 7.83
N ASP A 203 -4.71 -11.98 8.26
CA ASP A 203 -5.38 -11.87 9.55
C ASP A 203 -6.78 -11.22 9.40
N PRO A 204 -7.88 -11.88 9.85
CA PRO A 204 -7.91 -13.26 10.33
C PRO A 204 -7.45 -14.26 9.26
N ALA A 205 -6.86 -15.37 9.68
CA ALA A 205 -6.36 -16.40 8.77
C ALA A 205 -7.46 -16.82 7.77
N PRO A 206 -7.18 -16.89 6.46
CA PRO A 206 -8.14 -17.38 5.50
C PRO A 206 -8.40 -18.88 5.69
N ASP A 207 -9.62 -19.33 5.43
CA ASP A 207 -9.99 -20.74 5.46
C ASP A 207 -9.31 -21.54 4.34
N ALA A 208 -8.98 -20.87 3.23
CA ALA A 208 -8.25 -21.46 2.11
C ALA A 208 -7.41 -20.40 1.37
N ILE A 209 -6.29 -20.86 0.82
CA ILE A 209 -5.49 -20.12 -0.16
C ILE A 209 -5.53 -20.93 -1.45
N GLU A 210 -6.02 -20.33 -2.52
CA GLU A 210 -6.16 -20.96 -3.83
C GLU A 210 -5.14 -20.33 -4.79
N GLU A 211 -4.36 -21.18 -5.46
CA GLU A 211 -3.30 -20.74 -6.39
C GLU A 211 -3.43 -21.50 -7.72
N GLY A 212 -2.83 -20.94 -8.76
CA GLY A 212 -2.71 -21.56 -10.09
C GLY A 212 -3.25 -20.69 -11.21
N GLU A 213 -2.97 -21.08 -12.45
CA GLU A 213 -3.35 -20.30 -13.64
C GLU A 213 -4.88 -20.16 -13.78
N ASP A 214 -5.63 -21.15 -13.35
CA ASP A 214 -7.10 -21.21 -13.41
C ASP A 214 -7.80 -20.82 -12.09
N SER A 215 -7.05 -20.38 -11.08
CA SER A 215 -7.58 -20.08 -9.75
C SER A 215 -8.71 -19.04 -9.78
N PHE A 216 -8.54 -17.98 -10.56
CA PHE A 216 -9.51 -16.91 -10.69
C PHE A 216 -10.81 -17.35 -11.37
N GLU A 217 -10.72 -18.22 -12.40
CA GLU A 217 -11.91 -18.82 -13.04
C GLU A 217 -12.59 -19.80 -12.07
N ARG A 218 -11.83 -20.74 -11.51
CA ARG A 218 -12.34 -21.79 -10.61
C ARG A 218 -13.01 -21.23 -9.37
N CYS A 219 -12.52 -20.12 -8.82
CA CYS A 219 -13.06 -19.49 -7.63
C CYS A 219 -14.13 -18.41 -7.90
N GLY A 220 -14.50 -18.19 -9.17
CA GLY A 220 -15.52 -17.22 -9.55
C GLY A 220 -15.08 -15.76 -9.48
N VAL A 221 -13.77 -15.51 -9.41
CA VAL A 221 -13.23 -14.13 -9.36
C VAL A 221 -13.45 -13.41 -10.69
N LEU A 222 -13.25 -14.12 -11.82
CA LEU A 222 -13.46 -13.51 -13.15
C LEU A 222 -14.91 -13.09 -13.35
N GLU A 223 -15.88 -13.92 -12.95
CA GLU A 223 -17.31 -13.58 -13.02
C GLU A 223 -17.62 -12.35 -12.16
N ALA A 224 -17.09 -12.29 -10.94
CA ALA A 224 -17.29 -11.16 -10.05
C ALA A 224 -16.65 -9.86 -10.61
N VAL A 225 -15.50 -9.95 -11.27
CA VAL A 225 -14.87 -8.80 -11.96
C VAL A 225 -15.71 -8.34 -13.15
N ASP A 226 -16.23 -9.27 -13.96
CA ASP A 226 -17.11 -8.93 -15.09
C ASP A 226 -18.38 -8.22 -14.60
N ASP A 227 -18.96 -8.66 -13.48
CA ASP A 227 -20.10 -8.00 -12.87
C ASP A 227 -19.77 -6.58 -12.39
N LEU A 228 -18.57 -6.36 -11.82
CA LEU A 228 -18.11 -5.03 -11.40
C LEU A 228 -17.84 -4.08 -12.59
N LEU A 229 -17.43 -4.64 -13.73
CA LEU A 229 -17.19 -3.86 -14.96
C LEU A 229 -18.46 -3.61 -15.77
N ALA A 230 -19.57 -4.26 -15.40
CA ALA A 230 -20.85 -4.05 -16.07
C ALA A 230 -21.35 -2.60 -15.88
N ALA A 231 -21.84 -2.01 -16.97
CA ALA A 231 -22.39 -0.64 -16.94
C ALA A 231 -23.64 -0.51 -16.02
N ARG A 232 -24.29 -1.63 -15.72
CA ARG A 232 -25.47 -1.71 -14.87
C ARG A 232 -25.21 -2.57 -13.66
N ILE A 233 -25.44 -2.00 -12.49
CA ILE A 233 -25.30 -2.70 -11.20
C ILE A 233 -26.66 -2.77 -10.53
N ASN A 234 -27.09 -3.99 -10.18
CA ASN A 234 -28.32 -4.19 -9.41
C ASN A 234 -28.08 -3.83 -7.95
N LEU A 235 -28.90 -2.93 -7.40
CA LEU A 235 -28.83 -2.51 -6.00
C LEU A 235 -29.76 -3.35 -5.12
N PRO A 236 -29.40 -3.60 -3.84
CA PRO A 236 -30.31 -4.20 -2.89
C PRO A 236 -31.60 -3.36 -2.79
N GLY A 237 -32.77 -3.97 -3.04
CA GLY A 237 -34.07 -3.28 -2.93
C GLY A 237 -34.68 -2.84 -4.26
N SER A 238 -34.42 -3.54 -5.35
CA SER A 238 -35.05 -3.34 -6.69
C SER A 238 -34.69 -2.06 -7.45
N GLY A 239 -33.54 -1.44 -7.16
CA GLY A 239 -33.00 -0.35 -7.96
C GLY A 239 -31.78 -0.77 -8.77
N ASP A 240 -31.46 -0.01 -9.83
CA ASP A 240 -30.24 -0.19 -10.62
C ASP A 240 -29.39 1.08 -10.56
N ALA A 241 -28.07 0.92 -10.52
CA ALA A 241 -27.09 1.97 -10.77
C ALA A 241 -26.49 1.79 -12.16
N PHE A 242 -26.26 2.90 -12.86
CA PHE A 242 -25.57 2.90 -14.16
C PHE A 242 -24.28 3.67 -14.01
N ILE A 243 -23.17 3.06 -14.47
CA ILE A 243 -21.85 3.70 -14.51
C ILE A 243 -21.56 3.99 -15.97
N GLU A 244 -21.46 5.27 -16.32
CA GLU A 244 -21.13 5.73 -17.67
C GLU A 244 -19.84 6.53 -17.65
N THR A 245 -19.02 6.36 -18.69
CA THR A 245 -17.83 7.20 -18.89
C THR A 245 -18.27 8.62 -19.23
N THR A 246 -17.89 9.60 -18.43
CA THR A 246 -18.07 11.01 -18.76
C THR A 246 -17.12 11.41 -19.88
N ARG A 247 -17.62 12.15 -20.87
CA ARG A 247 -16.82 12.73 -21.97
C ARG A 247 -15.98 13.90 -21.51
#